data_2c8278106ca9536926043c854ec86221
#
_entry.id   2c8278106ca9536926043c854ec86221
#
_cell.length_a   1.000
_cell.length_b   1.000
_cell.length_c   1.000
_cell.angle_alpha   90.00
_cell.angle_beta   90.00
_cell.angle_gamma   90.00
#
_symmetry.space_group_name_H-M   'P 1'
#
loop_
_entity.id
_entity.type
_entity.pdbx_description
1 polymer ?
#
loop_
_entity_poly.entity_id
_entity_poly.type
_entity_poly.pdbx_seq_one_letter_code
_entity_poly.pdbx_strand_id
1 'polypeptide(L)'
;VFDNPKEGERWLSAMSARLARFVPEEEERRRLLVNIQYESSRAGLDTQIVLGLIEVESAFRQYAISGVGARGLMQVMPFWKNYIGKPAHNLFDIRTNLRYGCTILRHYRNLEKGNIVRALARFNGSLGSNKYPNAVLGAWRNRWQWR
;
A
#
# COMPACT_ATOMS: atom_id res chain seq x y z
N VAL A 1 0.19 -3.06 -14.20
CA VAL A 1 -0.16 -2.92 -15.62
C VAL A 1 -0.75 -4.23 -16.13
N PHE A 2 -1.78 -4.13 -16.94
CA PHE A 2 -2.49 -5.26 -17.49
C PHE A 2 -2.30 -5.35 -19.00
N ASP A 3 -2.31 -6.58 -19.51
CA ASP A 3 -2.10 -6.82 -20.93
C ASP A 3 -3.27 -6.30 -21.78
N ASN A 4 -4.48 -6.25 -21.22
CA ASN A 4 -5.65 -5.74 -21.91
C ASN A 4 -6.72 -5.27 -20.91
N PRO A 5 -7.72 -4.46 -21.37
CA PRO A 5 -8.77 -3.94 -20.49
C PRO A 5 -9.59 -5.01 -19.78
N LYS A 6 -9.81 -6.15 -20.41
CA LYS A 6 -10.58 -7.24 -19.79
C LYS A 6 -9.86 -7.83 -18.59
N GLU A 7 -8.55 -7.94 -18.68
CA GLU A 7 -7.74 -8.40 -17.54
C GLU A 7 -7.84 -7.44 -16.37
N GLY A 8 -7.77 -6.14 -16.65
CA GLY A 8 -7.96 -5.11 -15.62
C GLY A 8 -9.32 -5.18 -14.96
N GLU A 9 -10.37 -5.43 -15.74
CA GLU A 9 -11.72 -5.59 -15.19
C GLU A 9 -11.84 -6.84 -14.32
N ARG A 10 -11.24 -7.95 -14.73
CA ARG A 10 -11.22 -9.18 -13.92
C ARG A 10 -10.47 -8.97 -12.62
N TRP A 11 -9.33 -8.29 -12.67
CA TRP A 11 -8.56 -7.95 -11.48
C TRP A 11 -9.39 -7.10 -10.52
N LEU A 12 -9.98 -6.03 -11.03
CA LEU A 12 -10.78 -5.12 -10.21
C LEU A 12 -11.95 -5.85 -9.55
N SER A 13 -12.66 -6.68 -10.32
CA SER A 13 -13.79 -7.46 -9.80
C SER A 13 -13.33 -8.43 -8.70
N ALA A 14 -12.24 -9.16 -8.93
CA ALA A 14 -11.71 -10.12 -7.96
C ALA A 14 -11.24 -9.42 -6.68
N MET A 15 -10.49 -8.33 -6.83
CA MET A 15 -9.99 -7.60 -5.66
C MET A 15 -11.11 -6.91 -4.90
N SER A 16 -12.12 -6.38 -5.60
CA SER A 16 -13.28 -5.79 -4.96
C SER A 16 -14.02 -6.81 -4.07
N ALA A 17 -14.20 -8.02 -4.56
CA ALA A 17 -14.81 -9.08 -3.77
C ALA A 17 -14.02 -9.39 -2.49
N ARG A 18 -12.69 -9.43 -2.61
CA ARG A 18 -11.80 -9.68 -1.45
C ARG A 18 -11.76 -8.52 -0.48
N LEU A 19 -11.88 -7.29 -1.00
CA LEU A 19 -11.84 -6.07 -0.19
C LEU A 19 -13.15 -5.83 0.58
N ALA A 20 -14.25 -6.49 0.20
CA ALA A 20 -15.57 -6.25 0.78
C ALA A 20 -15.60 -6.41 2.31
N ARG A 21 -14.78 -7.30 2.85
CA ARG A 21 -14.70 -7.50 4.31
C ARG A 21 -14.13 -6.30 5.07
N PHE A 22 -13.37 -5.44 4.38
CA PHE A 22 -12.77 -4.24 4.96
C PHE A 22 -13.55 -2.98 4.60
N VAL A 23 -14.07 -2.92 3.39
CA VAL A 23 -14.73 -1.74 2.83
C VAL A 23 -16.07 -2.19 2.24
N PRO A 24 -17.19 -2.02 2.95
CA PRO A 24 -18.50 -2.53 2.51
C PRO A 24 -19.05 -1.86 1.25
N GLU A 25 -18.74 -0.59 1.02
CA GLU A 25 -19.29 0.19 -0.09
C GLU A 25 -18.56 -0.12 -1.40
N GLU A 26 -19.29 -0.59 -2.41
CA GLU A 26 -18.69 -0.97 -3.69
C GLU A 26 -17.97 0.19 -4.39
N GLU A 27 -18.59 1.37 -4.42
CA GLU A 27 -17.99 2.57 -5.03
C GLU A 27 -16.67 2.94 -4.35
N GLU A 28 -16.63 2.83 -3.03
CA GLU A 28 -15.44 3.12 -2.25
C GLU A 28 -14.34 2.11 -2.55
N ARG A 29 -14.69 0.82 -2.65
CA ARG A 29 -13.72 -0.23 -3.02
C ARG A 29 -13.11 0.04 -4.38
N ARG A 30 -13.94 0.40 -5.36
CA ARG A 30 -13.48 0.69 -6.71
C ARG A 30 -12.48 1.86 -6.70
N ARG A 31 -12.83 2.92 -6.00
CA ARG A 31 -11.97 4.12 -5.91
C ARG A 31 -10.62 3.78 -5.29
N LEU A 32 -10.63 3.04 -4.19
CA LEU A 32 -9.39 2.59 -3.54
C LEU A 32 -8.54 1.73 -4.46
N LEU A 33 -9.13 0.72 -5.06
CA LEU A 33 -8.39 -0.24 -5.89
C LEU A 33 -7.80 0.40 -7.13
N VAL A 34 -8.53 1.29 -7.79
CA VAL A 34 -8.03 2.01 -8.96
C VAL A 34 -6.81 2.86 -8.58
N ASN A 35 -6.90 3.57 -7.46
CA ASN A 35 -5.79 4.41 -7.00
C ASN A 35 -4.59 3.58 -6.52
N ILE A 36 -4.84 2.47 -5.83
CA ILE A 36 -3.77 1.58 -5.37
C ILE A 36 -3.04 0.97 -6.55
N GLN A 37 -3.77 0.49 -7.54
CA GLN A 37 -3.17 -0.09 -8.75
C GLN A 37 -2.35 0.96 -9.49
N TYR A 38 -2.87 2.15 -9.64
CA TYR A 38 -2.16 3.23 -10.34
C TYR A 38 -0.87 3.61 -9.61
N GLU A 39 -0.94 3.90 -8.32
CA GLU A 39 0.22 4.40 -7.58
C GLU A 39 1.29 3.32 -7.39
N SER A 40 0.89 2.08 -7.15
CA SER A 40 1.85 0.98 -7.02
C SER A 40 2.55 0.71 -8.36
N SER A 41 1.81 0.67 -9.45
CA SER A 41 2.37 0.47 -10.80
C SER A 41 3.29 1.62 -11.19
N ARG A 42 2.89 2.85 -10.90
CA ARG A 42 3.69 4.03 -11.16
C ARG A 42 5.05 3.95 -10.45
N ALA A 43 5.06 3.44 -9.24
CA ALA A 43 6.29 3.26 -8.47
C ALA A 43 7.04 1.97 -8.83
N GLY A 44 6.52 1.17 -9.75
CA GLY A 44 7.15 -0.09 -10.15
C GLY A 44 7.06 -1.18 -9.07
N LEU A 45 6.04 -1.11 -8.21
CA LEU A 45 5.85 -2.07 -7.13
C LEU A 45 4.80 -3.12 -7.52
N ASP A 46 4.88 -4.29 -6.89
CA ASP A 46 3.85 -5.31 -7.00
C ASP A 46 2.59 -4.83 -6.25
N THR A 47 1.52 -4.57 -6.99
CA THR A 47 0.25 -4.08 -6.43
C THR A 47 -0.29 -5.00 -5.35
N GLN A 48 -0.14 -6.31 -5.52
CA GLN A 48 -0.69 -7.29 -4.56
C GLN A 48 0.02 -7.23 -3.22
N ILE A 49 1.32 -6.98 -3.23
CA ILE A 49 2.10 -6.78 -2.00
C ILE A 49 1.69 -5.47 -1.32
N VAL A 50 1.45 -4.41 -2.11
CA VAL A 50 0.96 -3.13 -1.56
C VAL A 50 -0.40 -3.31 -0.89
N LEU A 51 -1.30 -4.11 -1.48
CA LEU A 51 -2.57 -4.45 -0.83
C LEU A 51 -2.35 -5.13 0.52
N GLY A 52 -1.41 -6.07 0.59
CA GLY A 52 -1.05 -6.72 1.85
C GLY A 52 -0.51 -5.74 2.88
N LEU A 53 0.31 -4.80 2.43
CA LEU A 53 0.85 -3.76 3.31
C LEU A 53 -0.26 -2.87 3.87
N ILE A 54 -1.18 -2.43 3.03
CA ILE A 54 -2.30 -1.58 3.48
C ILE A 54 -3.17 -2.32 4.48
N GLU A 55 -3.43 -3.60 4.26
CA GLU A 55 -4.19 -4.40 5.22
C GLU A 55 -3.52 -4.38 6.59
N VAL A 56 -2.23 -4.65 6.65
CA VAL A 56 -1.47 -4.68 7.91
C VAL A 56 -1.42 -3.31 8.58
N GLU A 57 -1.22 -2.25 7.78
CA GLU A 57 -1.03 -0.90 8.32
C GLU A 57 -2.32 -0.28 8.84
N SER A 58 -3.41 -0.38 8.08
CA SER A 58 -4.61 0.38 8.37
C SER A 58 -5.91 -0.41 8.27
N ALA A 59 -5.86 -1.66 7.81
CA ALA A 59 -7.06 -2.42 7.42
C ALA A 59 -7.94 -1.60 6.45
N PHE A 60 -7.29 -0.88 5.53
CA PHE A 60 -7.94 -0.04 4.51
C PHE A 60 -8.73 1.14 5.09
N ARG A 61 -8.42 1.57 6.32
CA ARG A 61 -9.09 2.74 6.92
C ARG A 61 -8.37 4.01 6.52
N GLN A 62 -9.04 4.82 5.71
CA GLN A 62 -8.46 6.04 5.15
C GLN A 62 -7.94 7.01 6.21
N TYR A 63 -8.62 7.11 7.35
CA TYR A 63 -8.29 8.08 8.40
C TYR A 63 -7.58 7.46 9.59
N ALA A 64 -6.99 6.28 9.44
CA ALA A 64 -6.26 5.63 10.50
C ALA A 64 -5.09 6.50 10.97
N ILE A 65 -4.89 6.56 12.29
CA ILE A 65 -3.76 7.27 12.89
C ILE A 65 -3.21 6.40 14.03
N SER A 66 -1.89 6.18 14.03
CA SER A 66 -1.25 5.38 15.07
C SER A 66 -0.89 6.22 16.28
N GLY A 67 -0.50 5.56 17.38
CA GLY A 67 -0.07 6.23 18.58
C GLY A 67 1.16 7.14 18.40
N VAL A 68 1.98 6.88 17.37
CA VAL A 68 3.15 7.71 17.05
C VAL A 68 2.88 8.70 15.91
N GLY A 69 1.65 8.77 15.43
CA GLY A 69 1.25 9.76 14.43
C GLY A 69 1.33 9.34 12.97
N ALA A 70 1.58 8.06 12.68
CA ALA A 70 1.51 7.55 11.31
C ALA A 70 0.07 7.67 10.79
N ARG A 71 -0.10 8.04 9.52
CA ARG A 71 -1.41 8.45 8.97
C ARG A 71 -1.82 7.67 7.74
N GLY A 72 -3.09 7.34 7.70
CA GLY A 72 -3.81 6.89 6.51
C GLY A 72 -3.52 5.46 6.11
N LEU A 73 -3.85 5.16 4.87
CA LEU A 73 -3.84 3.79 4.32
C LEU A 73 -2.50 3.08 4.49
N MET A 74 -1.41 3.74 4.18
CA MET A 74 -0.06 3.17 4.27
C MET A 74 0.70 3.60 5.52
N GLN A 75 0.04 4.31 6.43
CA GLN A 75 0.62 4.76 7.71
C GLN A 75 1.92 5.52 7.51
N VAL A 76 1.83 6.62 6.78
CA VAL A 76 2.96 7.49 6.47
C VAL A 76 3.21 8.48 7.61
N MET A 77 4.46 8.58 8.06
CA MET A 77 4.84 9.56 9.06
C MET A 77 4.91 10.97 8.46
N PRO A 78 4.39 12.00 9.17
CA PRO A 78 4.35 13.36 8.62
C PRO A 78 5.70 13.95 8.24
N PHE A 79 6.80 13.51 8.86
CA PHE A 79 8.12 14.08 8.53
C PHE A 79 8.51 13.86 7.07
N TRP A 80 7.95 12.84 6.40
CA TRP A 80 8.23 12.59 4.99
C TRP A 80 7.83 13.74 4.08
N LYS A 81 6.89 14.60 4.52
CA LYS A 81 6.50 15.79 3.75
C LYS A 81 7.68 16.74 3.52
N ASN A 82 8.65 16.72 4.44
CA ASN A 82 9.85 17.56 4.33
C ASN A 82 10.87 17.01 3.33
N TYR A 83 10.78 15.73 2.98
CA TYR A 83 11.77 15.07 2.13
C TYR A 83 11.27 14.83 0.72
N ILE A 84 10.01 14.44 0.56
CA ILE A 84 9.48 14.02 -0.74
C ILE A 84 8.23 14.79 -1.15
N GLY A 85 7.81 15.77 -0.38
CA GLY A 85 6.57 16.49 -0.68
C GLY A 85 6.57 17.91 -0.16
N LYS A 86 5.41 18.33 0.32
CA LYS A 86 5.18 19.71 0.77
C LYS A 86 4.40 19.70 2.09
N PRO A 87 4.65 20.72 2.97
CA PRO A 87 3.92 20.80 4.25
C PRO A 87 2.40 20.83 4.10
N ALA A 88 1.88 21.37 2.98
CA ALA A 88 0.45 21.47 2.73
C ALA A 88 -0.20 20.14 2.35
N HIS A 89 0.57 19.09 2.05
CA HIS A 89 -0.02 17.81 1.66
C HIS A 89 -0.78 17.17 2.82
N ASN A 90 -1.97 16.68 2.51
CA ASN A 90 -2.81 15.96 3.47
C ASN A 90 -2.59 14.46 3.32
N LEU A 91 -1.94 13.85 4.31
CA LEU A 91 -1.63 12.41 4.28
C LEU A 91 -2.84 11.51 4.50
N PHE A 92 -4.01 12.07 4.80
CA PHE A 92 -5.26 11.31 4.83
C PHE A 92 -5.95 11.25 3.47
N ASP A 93 -5.55 12.11 2.52
CA ASP A 93 -6.06 12.03 1.15
C ASP A 93 -5.57 10.73 0.50
N ILE A 94 -6.49 10.00 -0.15
CA ILE A 94 -6.19 8.67 -0.68
C ILE A 94 -5.00 8.69 -1.65
N ARG A 95 -5.06 9.53 -2.67
CA ARG A 95 -3.99 9.58 -3.68
C ARG A 95 -2.66 10.04 -3.09
N THR A 96 -2.72 11.07 -2.25
CA THR A 96 -1.52 11.62 -1.60
C THR A 96 -0.85 10.56 -0.74
N ASN A 97 -1.63 9.88 0.10
CA ASN A 97 -1.10 8.84 0.98
C ASN A 97 -0.43 7.73 0.18
N LEU A 98 -1.13 7.22 -0.84
CA LEU A 98 -0.60 6.13 -1.68
C LEU A 98 0.65 6.56 -2.44
N ARG A 99 0.68 7.79 -2.93
CA ARG A 99 1.86 8.33 -3.61
C ARG A 99 3.07 8.36 -2.67
N TYR A 100 2.87 8.89 -1.47
CA TYR A 100 3.94 8.92 -0.46
C TYR A 100 4.39 7.51 -0.09
N GLY A 101 3.46 6.66 0.29
CA GLY A 101 3.78 5.30 0.75
C GLY A 101 4.49 4.47 -0.31
N CYS A 102 4.02 4.53 -1.55
CA CYS A 102 4.64 3.78 -2.65
C CYS A 102 6.02 4.35 -3.00
N THR A 103 6.19 5.66 -2.96
CA THR A 103 7.49 6.30 -3.18
C THR A 103 8.50 5.87 -2.12
N ILE A 104 8.08 5.85 -0.86
CA ILE A 104 8.93 5.44 0.28
C ILE A 104 9.32 3.96 0.13
N LEU A 105 8.37 3.10 -0.15
CA LEU A 105 8.66 1.67 -0.29
C LEU A 105 9.59 1.41 -1.49
N ARG A 106 9.38 2.10 -2.60
CA ARG A 106 10.27 2.00 -3.76
C ARG A 106 11.68 2.44 -3.41
N HIS A 107 11.81 3.54 -2.67
CA HIS A 107 13.11 4.02 -2.20
C HIS A 107 13.85 2.95 -1.39
N TYR A 108 13.16 2.34 -0.44
CA TYR A 108 13.77 1.29 0.37
C TYR A 108 14.08 0.02 -0.42
N ARG A 109 13.22 -0.33 -1.38
CA ARG A 109 13.52 -1.47 -2.26
C ARG A 109 14.78 -1.22 -3.08
N ASN A 110 14.96 -0.01 -3.59
CA ASN A 110 16.17 0.34 -4.31
C ASN A 110 17.40 0.29 -3.40
N LEU A 111 17.28 0.83 -2.20
CA LEU A 111 18.34 0.82 -1.20
C LEU A 111 18.76 -0.61 -0.83
N GLU A 112 17.80 -1.52 -0.77
CA GLU A 112 18.03 -2.94 -0.46
C GLU A 112 18.22 -3.82 -1.71
N LYS A 113 18.49 -3.20 -2.85
CA LYS A 113 18.84 -3.89 -4.10
C LYS A 113 17.78 -4.92 -4.53
N GLY A 114 16.51 -4.57 -4.35
CA GLY A 114 15.39 -5.42 -4.74
C GLY A 114 14.91 -6.40 -3.67
N ASN A 115 15.55 -6.47 -2.53
CA ASN A 115 15.13 -7.36 -1.45
C ASN A 115 13.89 -6.81 -0.77
N ILE A 116 12.73 -7.37 -1.12
CA ILE A 116 11.43 -6.86 -0.61
C ILE A 116 11.27 -7.07 0.90
N VAL A 117 11.80 -8.16 1.43
CA VAL A 117 11.71 -8.43 2.88
C VAL A 117 12.41 -7.33 3.67
N ARG A 118 13.63 -6.98 3.25
CA ARG A 118 14.39 -5.92 3.91
C ARG A 118 13.78 -4.54 3.66
N ALA A 119 13.26 -4.32 2.46
CA ALA A 119 12.57 -3.06 2.14
C ALA A 119 11.34 -2.85 3.04
N LEU A 120 10.55 -3.90 3.25
CA LEU A 120 9.39 -3.85 4.13
C LEU A 120 9.81 -3.59 5.58
N ALA A 121 10.88 -4.23 6.04
CA ALA A 121 11.40 -3.98 7.39
C ALA A 121 11.83 -2.53 7.57
N ARG A 122 12.49 -1.94 6.57
CA ARG A 122 12.86 -0.52 6.61
C ARG A 122 11.63 0.37 6.59
N PHE A 123 10.64 0.04 5.77
CA PHE A 123 9.39 0.80 5.70
C PHE A 123 8.75 0.91 7.09
N ASN A 124 8.74 -0.18 7.84
CA ASN A 124 8.18 -0.21 9.19
C ASN A 124 9.13 0.34 10.27
N GLY A 125 10.39 0.60 9.94
CA GLY A 125 11.38 1.01 10.93
C GLY A 125 11.88 -0.12 11.81
N SER A 126 11.79 -1.37 11.35
CA SER A 126 12.14 -2.56 12.13
C SER A 126 13.18 -3.44 11.45
N LEU A 127 14.11 -2.83 10.73
CA LEU A 127 15.18 -3.58 10.06
C LEU A 127 15.90 -4.48 11.07
N GLY A 128 16.09 -5.74 10.70
CA GLY A 128 16.66 -6.76 11.59
C GLY A 128 15.61 -7.71 12.18
N SER A 129 14.32 -7.35 12.09
CA SER A 129 13.21 -8.21 12.47
C SER A 129 12.39 -8.56 11.22
N ASN A 130 11.97 -9.81 11.10
CA ASN A 130 11.10 -10.26 10.01
C ASN A 130 9.63 -10.28 10.38
N LYS A 131 9.26 -9.81 11.58
CA LYS A 131 7.86 -9.84 12.04
C LYS A 131 6.94 -9.08 11.09
N TYR A 132 7.27 -7.84 10.77
CA TYR A 132 6.46 -7.02 9.88
C TYR A 132 6.47 -7.53 8.44
N PRO A 133 7.63 -7.82 7.83
CA PRO A 133 7.64 -8.40 6.48
C PRO A 133 6.81 -9.69 6.39
N ASN A 134 6.90 -10.54 7.38
CA ASN A 134 6.13 -11.80 7.40
C ASN A 134 4.62 -11.52 7.48
N ALA A 135 4.21 -10.51 8.25
CA ALA A 135 2.79 -10.13 8.33
C ALA A 135 2.28 -9.65 6.96
N VAL A 136 3.04 -8.76 6.29
CA VAL A 136 2.65 -8.24 4.97
C VAL A 136 2.59 -9.35 3.94
N LEU A 137 3.64 -10.17 3.85
CA LEU A 137 3.69 -11.25 2.87
C LEU A 137 2.70 -12.37 3.19
N GLY A 138 2.36 -12.56 4.47
CA GLY A 138 1.29 -13.46 4.88
C GLY A 138 -0.07 -12.99 4.40
N ALA A 139 -0.37 -11.70 4.55
CA ALA A 139 -1.59 -11.10 4.03
C ALA A 139 -1.66 -11.24 2.50
N TRP A 140 -0.55 -10.97 1.82
CA TRP A 140 -0.45 -11.16 0.38
C TRP A 140 -0.79 -12.60 -0.03
N ARG A 141 -0.14 -13.59 0.60
CA ARG A 141 -0.38 -15.00 0.26
C ARG A 141 -1.80 -15.45 0.55
N ASN A 142 -2.36 -15.01 1.65
CA ASN A 142 -3.66 -15.51 2.11
C ASN A 142 -4.84 -14.80 1.45
N ARG A 143 -4.66 -13.57 0.94
CA ARG A 143 -5.78 -12.76 0.51
C ARG A 143 -5.59 -12.07 -0.84
N TRP A 144 -4.39 -11.58 -1.14
CA TRP A 144 -4.22 -10.64 -2.25
C TRP A 144 -3.51 -11.19 -3.46
N GLN A 145 -3.05 -12.42 -3.39
CA GLN A 145 -2.33 -13.01 -4.51
C GLN A 145 -3.21 -13.07 -5.76
N TRP A 146 -2.67 -12.64 -6.89
CA TRP A 146 -3.34 -12.66 -8.18
C TRP A 146 -2.66 -13.70 -9.06
N ARG A 147 -3.35 -14.79 -9.35
CA ARG A 147 -2.92 -15.97 -10.08
C ARG A 147 -2.05 -16.91 -9.26
#